data_ecc09e8626c36dc1d602a627197d7403
#
_entry.id   ecc09e8626c36dc1d602a627197d7403
#
_cell.length_a   1.000
_cell.length_b   1.000
_cell.length_c   1.000
_cell.angle_alpha   90.00
_cell.angle_beta   90.00
_cell.angle_gamma   90.00
#
_symmetry.space_group_name_H-M   'P 1'
#
loop_
_entity.id
_entity.type
_entity.pdbx_description
1 polymer ?
#
loop_
_entity_poly.entity_id
_entity_poly.type
_entity_poly.pdbx_seq_one_letter_code
_entity_poly.pdbx_strand_id
1 'polypeptide(L)'
;MGKPTGFKEFERKTEPYRDAVERLVDFKEIYTDHQLEHLSTQGARCMDCGVPFCQSSNGCPVYNLIPEWNDLIYKNRWREALDRLHKTNNFPEFTGRVCPAPCEGSCVLGIHEPPVTIKNIECAIVDK
;
A
#
# COMPACT_ATOMS: atom_id res chain seq x y z
N MET A 1 -8.14 -0.09 -12.40
CA MET A 1 -9.13 -0.56 -11.40
C MET A 1 -8.70 -1.96 -10.97
N GLY A 2 -8.49 -2.19 -9.68
CA GLY A 2 -8.22 -3.52 -9.14
C GLY A 2 -9.36 -4.50 -9.50
N LYS A 3 -9.88 -5.22 -8.56
CA LYS A 3 -11.08 -6.04 -8.77
C LYS A 3 -12.30 -5.29 -8.23
N PRO A 4 -13.38 -5.05 -9.01
CA PRO A 4 -14.55 -4.26 -8.55
C PRO A 4 -15.16 -4.75 -7.23
N THR A 5 -15.06 -6.06 -6.98
CA THR A 5 -15.58 -6.73 -5.77
C THR A 5 -14.48 -7.15 -4.79
N GLY A 6 -13.22 -6.81 -5.06
CA GLY A 6 -12.07 -7.29 -4.29
C GLY A 6 -12.15 -6.98 -2.80
N PHE A 7 -12.67 -5.81 -2.43
CA PHE A 7 -12.85 -5.43 -1.03
C PHE A 7 -13.88 -6.30 -0.27
N LYS A 8 -14.80 -6.96 -0.98
CA LYS A 8 -15.77 -7.90 -0.41
C LYS A 8 -15.24 -9.32 -0.34
N GLU A 9 -14.26 -9.66 -1.18
CA GLU A 9 -13.74 -11.02 -1.33
C GLU A 9 -12.49 -11.26 -0.50
N PHE A 10 -11.67 -10.21 -0.32
CA PHE A 10 -10.41 -10.28 0.40
C PHE A 10 -10.46 -9.42 1.66
N GLU A 11 -10.16 -10.02 2.79
CA GLU A 11 -9.99 -9.29 4.05
C GLU A 11 -8.73 -8.43 4.02
N ARG A 12 -8.75 -7.33 4.77
CA ARG A 12 -7.55 -6.52 4.98
C ARG A 12 -6.53 -7.30 5.81
N LYS A 13 -5.34 -7.43 5.29
CA LYS A 13 -4.19 -7.98 6.02
C LYS A 13 -3.00 -7.05 5.86
N THR A 14 -2.36 -6.71 6.96
CA THR A 14 -1.11 -5.94 6.96
C THR A 14 0.09 -6.89 6.96
N GLU A 15 1.19 -6.45 6.37
CA GLU A 15 2.47 -7.13 6.53
C GLU A 15 2.90 -7.05 8.00
N PRO A 16 3.25 -8.18 8.62
CA PRO A 16 3.63 -8.19 10.02
C PRO A 16 5.01 -7.57 10.23
N TYR A 17 5.17 -6.93 11.38
CA TYR A 17 6.47 -6.55 11.88
C TYR A 17 7.16 -7.76 12.55
N ARG A 18 8.48 -7.76 12.53
CA ARG A 18 9.27 -8.61 13.41
C ARG A 18 8.93 -8.31 14.88
N ASP A 19 9.08 -9.29 15.76
CA ASP A 19 8.82 -9.09 17.18
C ASP A 19 9.57 -7.87 17.74
N ALA A 20 8.92 -7.10 18.60
CA ALA A 20 9.47 -5.87 19.12
C ALA A 20 10.74 -6.07 19.97
N VAL A 21 10.79 -7.17 20.74
CA VAL A 21 11.95 -7.50 21.58
C VAL A 21 13.13 -7.93 20.71
N GLU A 22 12.89 -8.74 19.68
CA GLU A 22 13.93 -9.14 18.72
C GLU A 22 14.55 -7.96 17.99
N ARG A 23 13.78 -6.88 17.74
CA ARG A 23 14.28 -5.68 17.07
C ARG A 23 15.14 -4.78 17.96
N LEU A 24 15.17 -5.01 19.27
CA LEU A 24 16.01 -4.20 20.19
C LEU A 24 17.50 -4.51 20.08
N VAL A 25 17.87 -5.65 19.52
CA VAL A 25 19.28 -6.11 19.50
C VAL A 25 19.96 -5.88 18.14
N ASP A 26 19.24 -5.35 17.14
CA ASP A 26 19.78 -5.09 15.80
C ASP A 26 19.16 -3.87 15.13
N PHE A 27 19.68 -3.51 13.95
CA PHE A 27 19.19 -2.44 13.07
C PHE A 27 18.70 -2.99 11.73
N LYS A 28 18.24 -4.24 11.70
CA LYS A 28 17.75 -4.90 10.49
C LYS A 28 16.32 -4.44 10.16
N GLU A 29 15.79 -4.95 9.04
CA GLU A 29 14.44 -4.68 8.57
C GLU A 29 13.38 -4.87 9.67
N ILE A 30 12.41 -3.97 9.72
CA ILE A 30 11.31 -4.03 10.71
C ILE A 30 10.17 -4.96 10.26
N TYR A 31 9.97 -5.10 8.96
CA TYR A 31 9.00 -6.04 8.41
C TYR A 31 9.56 -7.46 8.34
N THR A 32 8.68 -8.43 8.30
CA THR A 32 8.99 -9.76 7.79
C THR A 32 9.03 -9.73 6.26
N ASP A 33 9.48 -10.82 5.62
CA ASP A 33 9.52 -10.88 4.16
C ASP A 33 8.14 -10.65 3.53
N HIS A 34 8.09 -9.83 2.49
CA HIS A 34 6.86 -9.51 1.79
C HIS A 34 6.29 -10.73 1.05
N GLN A 35 5.04 -11.03 1.33
CA GLN A 35 4.29 -12.09 0.64
C GLN A 35 3.59 -11.51 -0.60
N LEU A 36 4.25 -11.56 -1.76
CA LEU A 36 3.80 -10.89 -2.98
C LEU A 36 2.40 -11.30 -3.44
N GLU A 37 2.04 -12.59 -3.29
CA GLU A 37 0.69 -13.07 -3.62
C GLU A 37 -0.36 -12.43 -2.72
N HIS A 38 -0.06 -12.34 -1.44
CA HIS A 38 -0.93 -11.66 -0.48
C HIS A 38 -1.11 -10.18 -0.85
N LEU A 39 -0.03 -9.48 -1.19
CA LEU A 39 -0.08 -8.06 -1.57
C LEU A 39 -0.88 -7.81 -2.85
N SER A 40 -0.84 -8.75 -3.81
CA SER A 40 -1.70 -8.70 -4.99
C SER A 40 -3.18 -8.68 -4.59
N THR A 41 -3.60 -9.53 -3.65
CA THR A 41 -4.98 -9.52 -3.13
C THR A 41 -5.32 -8.22 -2.40
N GLN A 42 -4.36 -7.63 -1.70
CA GLN A 42 -4.56 -6.33 -1.05
C GLN A 42 -4.71 -5.18 -2.07
N GLY A 43 -3.95 -5.20 -3.16
CA GLY A 43 -4.15 -4.28 -4.29
C GLY A 43 -5.54 -4.41 -4.93
N ALA A 44 -6.07 -5.63 -5.01
CA ALA A 44 -7.42 -5.89 -5.52
C ALA A 44 -8.53 -5.21 -4.71
N ARG A 45 -8.30 -4.90 -3.43
CA ARG A 45 -9.29 -4.23 -2.57
C ARG A 45 -9.54 -2.77 -2.94
N CYS A 46 -8.67 -2.18 -3.75
CA CYS A 46 -8.83 -0.80 -4.21
C CYS A 46 -10.02 -0.68 -5.17
N MET A 47 -11.01 0.14 -4.82
CA MET A 47 -12.20 0.39 -5.64
C MET A 47 -11.94 1.33 -6.82
N ASP A 48 -10.75 1.93 -6.92
CA ASP A 48 -10.45 2.96 -7.91
C ASP A 48 -11.51 4.07 -7.94
N CYS A 49 -11.69 4.72 -6.79
CA CYS A 49 -12.71 5.76 -6.62
C CYS A 49 -12.53 6.90 -7.63
N GLY A 50 -13.59 7.38 -8.25
CA GLY A 50 -13.55 8.50 -9.20
C GLY A 50 -12.97 9.79 -8.60
N VAL A 51 -13.14 9.99 -7.29
CA VAL A 51 -12.46 11.02 -6.49
C VAL A 51 -11.65 10.32 -5.40
N PRO A 52 -10.37 9.99 -5.66
CA PRO A 52 -9.55 9.24 -4.73
C PRO A 52 -9.01 10.15 -3.61
N PHE A 53 -9.69 10.22 -2.48
CA PHE A 53 -9.25 11.02 -1.34
C PHE A 53 -7.86 10.59 -0.82
N CYS A 54 -7.50 9.32 -0.95
CA CYS A 54 -6.15 8.84 -0.63
C CYS A 54 -5.04 9.56 -1.41
N GLN A 55 -5.33 10.03 -2.62
CA GLN A 55 -4.42 10.73 -3.54
C GLN A 55 -4.57 12.26 -3.47
N SER A 56 -5.27 12.78 -2.50
CA SER A 56 -5.53 14.22 -2.35
C SER A 56 -4.77 14.82 -1.18
N SER A 57 -4.88 16.14 -1.00
CA SER A 57 -4.33 16.85 0.16
C SER A 57 -4.86 16.35 1.51
N ASN A 58 -6.01 15.71 1.53
CA ASN A 58 -6.58 15.08 2.72
C ASN A 58 -6.00 13.67 2.99
N GLY A 59 -5.24 13.14 2.05
CA GLY A 59 -4.60 11.84 2.12
C GLY A 59 -3.09 11.95 1.97
N CYS A 60 -2.57 11.58 0.81
CA CYS A 60 -1.13 11.63 0.54
C CYS A 60 -0.68 13.07 0.19
N PRO A 61 0.16 13.74 0.99
CA PRO A 61 0.60 15.11 0.75
C PRO A 61 1.47 15.26 -0.50
N VAL A 62 2.04 14.18 -1.02
CA VAL A 62 2.79 14.18 -2.29
C VAL A 62 1.95 13.69 -3.47
N TYR A 63 0.66 13.47 -3.26
CA TYR A 63 -0.30 13.07 -4.30
C TYR A 63 0.10 11.77 -5.03
N ASN A 64 0.56 10.78 -4.27
CA ASN A 64 0.92 9.47 -4.82
C ASN A 64 -0.24 8.86 -5.65
N LEU A 65 0.11 8.25 -6.79
CA LEU A 65 -0.84 7.67 -7.75
C LEU A 65 -1.36 6.31 -7.27
N ILE A 66 -1.98 6.31 -6.08
CA ILE A 66 -2.32 5.12 -5.29
C ILE A 66 -3.25 4.15 -6.03
N PRO A 67 -4.38 4.58 -6.62
CA PRO A 67 -5.24 3.66 -7.35
C PRO A 67 -4.54 2.97 -8.53
N GLU A 68 -3.67 3.72 -9.24
CA GLU A 68 -2.95 3.18 -10.39
C GLU A 68 -1.99 2.06 -10.01
N TRP A 69 -1.15 2.26 -8.99
CA TRP A 69 -0.24 1.19 -8.58
C TRP A 69 -0.96 0.00 -7.95
N ASN A 70 -2.08 0.22 -7.22
CA ASN A 70 -2.87 -0.88 -6.68
C ASN A 70 -3.41 -1.78 -7.79
N ASP A 71 -3.88 -1.19 -8.90
CA ASP A 71 -4.29 -1.94 -10.08
C ASP A 71 -3.14 -2.74 -10.71
N LEU A 72 -1.96 -2.11 -10.81
CA LEU A 72 -0.78 -2.75 -11.36
C LEU A 72 -0.29 -3.93 -10.50
N ILE A 73 -0.32 -3.78 -9.16
CA ILE A 73 0.03 -4.86 -8.24
C ILE A 73 -0.96 -6.01 -8.33
N TYR A 74 -2.25 -5.73 -8.39
CA TYR A 74 -3.26 -6.77 -8.61
C TYR A 74 -3.02 -7.55 -9.91
N LYS A 75 -2.55 -6.87 -10.96
CA LYS A 75 -2.20 -7.48 -12.26
C LYS A 75 -0.78 -8.07 -12.30
N ASN A 76 -0.08 -8.13 -11.17
CA ASN A 76 1.31 -8.60 -11.05
C ASN A 76 2.31 -7.83 -11.94
N ARG A 77 2.06 -6.54 -12.17
CA ARG A 77 2.88 -5.62 -12.99
C ARG A 77 3.75 -4.72 -12.09
N TRP A 78 4.62 -5.35 -11.31
CA TRP A 78 5.41 -4.70 -10.26
C TRP A 78 6.34 -3.59 -10.79
N ARG A 79 7.02 -3.84 -11.91
CA ARG A 79 7.93 -2.85 -12.49
C ARG A 79 7.20 -1.56 -12.87
N GLU A 80 6.04 -1.68 -13.46
CA GLU A 80 5.24 -0.52 -13.84
C GLU A 80 4.63 0.17 -12.60
N ALA A 81 4.34 -0.59 -11.54
CA ALA A 81 3.92 -0.01 -10.27
C ALA A 81 5.06 0.85 -9.66
N LEU A 82 6.31 0.38 -9.73
CA LEU A 82 7.49 1.15 -9.32
C LEU A 82 7.65 2.43 -10.15
N ASP A 83 7.50 2.34 -11.46
CA ASP A 83 7.56 3.51 -12.35
C ASP A 83 6.45 4.55 -12.02
N ARG A 84 5.28 4.08 -11.60
CA ARG A 84 4.18 4.95 -11.12
C ARG A 84 4.49 5.59 -9.77
N LEU A 85 5.01 4.81 -8.84
CA LEU A 85 5.37 5.27 -7.51
C LEU A 85 6.45 6.37 -7.57
N HIS A 86 7.48 6.15 -8.36
CA HIS A 86 8.59 7.10 -8.52
C HIS A 86 8.20 8.42 -9.23
N LYS A 87 7.02 8.52 -9.84
CA LYS A 87 6.55 9.80 -10.41
C LYS A 87 6.30 10.87 -9.36
N THR A 88 5.93 10.47 -8.18
CA THR A 88 5.51 11.37 -7.09
C THR A 88 6.31 11.19 -5.81
N ASN A 89 7.00 10.06 -5.63
CA ASN A 89 7.78 9.76 -4.44
C ASN A 89 9.16 9.22 -4.82
N ASN A 90 10.23 9.95 -4.44
CA ASN A 90 11.60 9.57 -4.71
C ASN A 90 12.18 8.60 -3.69
N PHE A 91 11.58 8.47 -2.51
CA PHE A 91 12.10 7.69 -1.37
C PHE A 91 11.05 6.77 -0.75
N PRO A 92 10.40 5.90 -1.54
CA PRO A 92 9.36 5.02 -1.03
C PRO A 92 9.87 3.99 -0.01
N GLU A 93 11.17 3.67 -0.03
CA GLU A 93 11.81 2.81 0.97
C GLU A 93 11.75 3.40 2.39
N PHE A 94 11.76 4.73 2.51
CA PHE A 94 11.57 5.40 3.80
C PHE A 94 10.08 5.57 4.14
N THR A 95 9.31 6.13 3.23
CA THR A 95 7.90 6.40 3.48
C THR A 95 7.09 5.13 3.69
N GLY A 96 7.39 4.05 2.99
CA GLY A 96 6.79 2.75 3.19
C GLY A 96 6.99 2.17 4.60
N ARG A 97 8.00 2.67 5.34
CA ARG A 97 8.32 2.23 6.71
C ARG A 97 7.85 3.19 7.78
N VAL A 98 8.09 4.49 7.61
CA VAL A 98 7.91 5.49 8.69
C VAL A 98 6.71 6.41 8.50
N CYS A 99 6.09 6.44 7.31
CA CYS A 99 4.93 7.28 7.06
C CYS A 99 3.74 6.85 7.93
N PRO A 100 3.02 7.79 8.57
CA PRO A 100 1.79 7.49 9.32
C PRO A 100 0.61 7.07 8.41
N ALA A 101 0.79 7.10 7.09
CA ALA A 101 -0.17 6.69 6.08
C ALA A 101 -1.54 7.39 6.18
N PRO A 102 -1.60 8.73 6.15
CA PRO A 102 -2.88 9.44 6.17
C PRO A 102 -3.77 9.06 4.97
N CYS A 103 -3.17 8.57 3.89
CA CYS A 103 -3.87 8.01 2.74
C CYS A 103 -4.76 6.80 3.09
N GLU A 104 -4.37 5.97 4.05
CA GLU A 104 -5.22 4.86 4.53
C GLU A 104 -6.41 5.41 5.33
N GLY A 105 -6.19 6.42 6.17
CA GLY A 105 -7.27 7.11 6.90
C GLY A 105 -8.27 7.82 5.98
N SER A 106 -7.82 8.29 4.82
CA SER A 106 -8.63 8.97 3.81
C SER A 106 -9.24 8.02 2.77
N CYS A 107 -8.94 6.73 2.85
CA CYS A 107 -9.48 5.75 1.93
C CYS A 107 -11.00 5.65 2.07
N VAL A 108 -11.74 5.88 0.99
CA VAL A 108 -13.22 5.83 0.96
C VAL A 108 -13.74 4.48 1.46
N LEU A 109 -13.02 3.40 1.17
CA LEU A 109 -13.37 2.08 1.69
C LEU A 109 -13.46 2.05 3.22
N GLY A 110 -12.64 2.87 3.89
CA GLY A 110 -12.60 3.00 5.36
C GLY A 110 -13.91 3.50 6.02
N ILE A 111 -14.91 3.92 5.24
CA ILE A 111 -16.22 4.34 5.77
C ILE A 111 -17.02 3.13 6.28
N HIS A 112 -16.94 2.01 5.60
CA HIS A 112 -17.73 0.80 5.89
C HIS A 112 -16.90 -0.46 6.09
N GLU A 113 -15.68 -0.48 5.56
CA GLU A 113 -14.78 -1.63 5.55
C GLU A 113 -13.37 -1.19 5.96
N PRO A 114 -12.51 -2.08 6.42
CA PRO A 114 -11.11 -1.74 6.64
C PRO A 114 -10.45 -1.20 5.37
N PRO A 115 -9.70 -0.08 5.43
CA PRO A 115 -9.08 0.54 4.26
C PRO A 115 -8.06 -0.36 3.56
N VAL A 116 -7.64 0.01 2.37
CA VAL A 116 -6.53 -0.67 1.66
C VAL A 116 -5.23 -0.49 2.43
N THR A 117 -4.38 -1.50 2.47
CA THR A 117 -3.03 -1.47 3.10
C THR A 117 -2.03 -0.74 2.21
N ILE A 118 -2.25 0.55 1.98
CA ILE A 118 -1.52 1.35 0.99
C ILE A 118 -0.03 1.40 1.30
N LYS A 119 0.33 1.63 2.56
CA LYS A 119 1.73 1.73 2.99
C LYS A 119 2.49 0.42 2.81
N ASN A 120 1.88 -0.73 3.11
CA ASN A 120 2.52 -2.03 2.89
C ASN A 120 2.75 -2.31 1.41
N ILE A 121 1.79 -1.96 0.56
CA ILE A 121 1.93 -2.11 -0.90
C ILE A 121 3.05 -1.20 -1.42
N GLU A 122 3.10 0.06 -0.98
CA GLU A 122 4.15 1.02 -1.34
C GLU A 122 5.55 0.47 -0.98
N CYS A 123 5.71 -0.02 0.25
CA CYS A 123 6.96 -0.62 0.72
C CYS A 123 7.38 -1.82 -0.13
N ALA A 124 6.45 -2.73 -0.40
CA ALA A 124 6.73 -3.91 -1.19
C ALA A 124 7.07 -3.61 -2.67
N ILE A 125 6.51 -2.54 -3.25
CA ILE A 125 6.82 -2.11 -4.61
C ILE A 125 8.30 -1.75 -4.74
N VAL A 126 8.86 -1.06 -3.78
CA VAL A 126 10.25 -0.62 -3.83
C VAL A 126 11.24 -1.71 -3.41
N ASP A 127 10.83 -2.61 -2.53
CA ASP A 127 11.69 -3.67 -2.01
C ASP A 127 11.84 -4.85 -2.99
N LYS A 128 10.92 -4.98 -3.97
CA LYS A 128 10.97 -6.00 -5.01
C LYS A 128 11.88 -5.60 -6.17
#